data_f0a50a1af40dd5987cb90bf42c4b7d18
#
_entry.id   f0a50a1af40dd5987cb90bf42c4b7d18
#
_cell.length_a   1.000
_cell.length_b   1.000
_cell.length_c   1.000
_cell.angle_alpha   90.00
_cell.angle_beta   90.00
_cell.angle_gamma   90.00
#
_symmetry.space_group_name_H-M   'P 1'
#
loop_
_entity.id
_entity.type
_entity.pdbx_description
1 polymer ?
#
loop_
_entity_poly.entity_id
_entity_poly.type
_entity_poly.pdbx_seq_one_letter_code
_entity_poly.pdbx_strand_id
1 'polypeptide(L)' 'GYAILQHLLRVYFTAVYHKWHGTTSSYDHIILKTVPTRYLLEEEELYEQILAITCYVASLTDTQTTKLHSKLNGIL' A
#
# COMPACT_ATOMS: atom_id res chain seq x y z
N GLY A 1 -11.80 -9.35 -6.07
CA GLY A 1 -11.36 -9.87 -7.35
C GLY A 1 -10.07 -9.24 -7.83
N TYR A 2 -9.70 -9.61 -9.02
CA TYR A 2 -8.43 -9.18 -9.62
C TYR A 2 -8.34 -7.66 -9.77
N ALA A 3 -9.43 -7.03 -10.14
CA ALA A 3 -9.46 -5.56 -10.33
C ALA A 3 -9.21 -4.82 -9.02
N ILE A 4 -9.76 -5.32 -7.91
CA ILE A 4 -9.53 -4.74 -6.58
C ILE A 4 -8.07 -4.89 -6.19
N LEU A 5 -7.49 -6.07 -6.41
CA LEU A 5 -6.10 -6.33 -6.09
C LEU A 5 -5.16 -5.40 -6.86
N GLN A 6 -5.40 -5.23 -8.16
CA GLN A 6 -4.62 -4.30 -8.98
C GLN A 6 -4.72 -2.87 -8.49
N HIS A 7 -5.92 -2.45 -8.10
CA HIS A 7 -6.13 -1.10 -7.59
C HIS A 7 -5.35 -0.87 -6.29
N LEU A 8 -5.41 -1.83 -5.37
CA LEU A 8 -4.66 -1.75 -4.11
C LEU A 8 -3.16 -1.66 -4.35
N LEU A 9 -2.63 -2.51 -5.23
CA LEU A 9 -1.20 -2.48 -5.56
C LEU A 9 -0.80 -1.12 -6.13
N ARG A 10 -1.61 -0.57 -7.02
CA ARG A 10 -1.34 0.74 -7.61
C ARG A 10 -1.30 1.84 -6.54
N VAL A 11 -2.29 1.86 -5.66
CA VAL A 11 -2.39 2.85 -4.59
C VAL A 11 -1.17 2.77 -3.67
N TYR A 12 -0.81 1.56 -3.23
CA TYR A 12 0.32 1.38 -2.33
C TYR A 12 1.66 1.68 -3.01
N PHE A 13 1.86 1.21 -4.24
CA PHE A 13 3.11 1.47 -4.97
C PHE A 13 3.30 2.96 -5.20
N THR A 14 2.23 3.67 -5.53
CA THR A 14 2.29 5.12 -5.72
C THR A 14 2.69 5.82 -4.43
N ALA A 15 2.10 5.42 -3.30
CA ALA A 15 2.43 6.01 -2.00
C ALA A 15 3.88 5.74 -1.61
N VAL A 16 4.38 4.52 -1.81
CA VAL A 16 5.77 4.16 -1.52
C VAL A 16 6.73 4.94 -2.43
N TYR A 17 6.38 5.05 -3.71
CA TYR A 17 7.18 5.79 -4.68
C TYR A 17 7.31 7.27 -4.29
N HIS A 18 6.20 7.89 -3.91
CA HIS A 18 6.22 9.28 -3.45
C HIS A 18 7.07 9.45 -2.20
N LYS A 19 6.96 8.51 -1.27
CA LYS A 19 7.77 8.56 -0.06
C LYS A 19 9.25 8.41 -0.35
N TRP A 20 9.61 7.51 -1.27
CA TRP A 20 10.99 7.32 -1.68
C TRP A 20 11.60 8.61 -2.23
N HIS A 21 10.82 9.37 -2.99
CA HIS A 21 11.26 10.62 -3.61
C HIS A 21 11.08 11.85 -2.71
N GLY A 22 10.61 11.67 -1.48
CA GLY A 22 10.41 12.78 -0.55
C GLY A 22 9.24 13.67 -0.92
N THR A 23 8.27 13.18 -1.67
CA THR A 23 7.10 13.92 -2.14
C THR A 23 5.81 13.39 -1.54
N THR A 24 5.87 12.84 -0.33
CA THR A 24 4.72 12.25 0.35
C THR A 24 3.64 13.29 0.61
N SER A 25 2.43 13.03 0.13
CA SER A 25 1.27 13.85 0.42
C SER A 25 0.58 13.36 1.70
N SER A 26 -0.38 14.16 2.22
CA SER A 26 -1.19 13.73 3.35
C SER A 26 -1.96 12.46 3.01
N TYR A 27 -2.45 12.35 1.78
CA TYR A 27 -3.12 11.17 1.27
C TYR A 27 -2.23 9.94 1.32
N ASP A 28 -1.01 10.05 0.79
CA ASP A 28 -0.03 8.94 0.80
C ASP A 28 0.26 8.48 2.23
N HIS A 29 0.39 9.43 3.15
CA HIS A 29 0.66 9.14 4.55
C HIS A 29 -0.45 8.31 5.18
N ILE A 30 -1.71 8.66 4.90
CA ILE A 30 -2.88 7.92 5.39
C ILE A 30 -2.89 6.51 4.80
N ILE A 31 -2.62 6.38 3.51
CA ILE A 31 -2.57 5.09 2.81
C ILE A 31 -1.52 4.18 3.45
N LEU A 32 -0.32 4.69 3.70
CA LEU A 32 0.76 3.89 4.27
C LEU A 32 0.50 3.50 5.71
N LYS A 33 -0.30 4.28 6.45
CA LYS A 33 -0.69 3.92 7.83
C LYS A 33 -1.55 2.66 7.90
N THR A 34 -2.19 2.27 6.81
CA THR A 34 -2.99 1.04 6.79
C THR A 34 -2.12 -0.21 6.69
N VAL A 35 -0.84 -0.06 6.36
CA VAL A 35 0.10 -1.18 6.21
C VAL A 35 0.76 -1.46 7.56
N PRO A 36 0.79 -2.74 7.99
CA PRO A 36 1.52 -3.09 9.22
C PRO A 36 2.99 -2.69 9.09
N THR A 37 3.55 -2.14 10.18
CA THR A 37 4.92 -1.60 10.17
C THR A 37 5.97 -2.59 9.71
N ARG A 38 5.77 -3.89 9.95
CA ARG A 38 6.72 -4.92 9.53
C ARG A 38 6.91 -4.99 8.01
N TYR A 39 5.97 -4.44 7.24
CA TYR A 39 6.06 -4.38 5.78
C TYR A 39 6.56 -3.03 5.27
N LEU A 40 6.76 -2.05 6.15
CA LEU A 40 7.26 -0.73 5.78
C LEU A 40 8.76 -0.68 5.99
N LEU A 41 9.52 -1.12 4.99
CA LEU A 41 10.97 -1.23 5.05
C LEU A 41 11.61 0.12 4.67
N GLU A 42 11.40 1.14 5.48
CA GLU A 42 11.72 2.53 5.15
C GLU A 42 13.20 2.77 4.87
N GLU A 43 14.08 1.98 5.47
CA GLU A 43 15.53 2.15 5.31
C GLU A 43 16.11 1.31 4.19
N GLU A 44 15.27 0.51 3.53
CA GLU A 44 15.69 -0.35 2.42
C GLU A 44 15.53 0.37 1.09
N GLU A 45 16.15 -0.20 0.06
CA GLU A 45 16.01 0.32 -1.30
C GLU A 45 14.56 0.23 -1.77
N LEU A 46 14.22 1.05 -2.77
CA LEU A 46 12.85 1.11 -3.30
C LEU A 46 12.35 -0.28 -3.73
N TYR A 47 13.20 -1.07 -4.36
CA TYR A 47 12.82 -2.42 -4.80
C TYR A 47 12.35 -3.28 -3.62
N GLU A 48 13.09 -3.28 -2.52
CA GLU A 48 12.73 -4.05 -1.32
C GLU A 48 11.44 -3.54 -0.70
N GLN A 49 11.23 -2.23 -0.71
CA GLN A 49 10.00 -1.64 -0.19
C GLN A 49 8.79 -2.07 -1.03
N ILE A 50 8.91 -2.04 -2.35
CA ILE A 50 7.85 -2.50 -3.27
C ILE A 50 7.58 -3.99 -3.07
N LEU A 51 8.63 -4.79 -2.93
CA LEU A 51 8.50 -6.23 -2.72
C LEU A 51 7.76 -6.54 -1.41
N ALA A 52 8.10 -5.82 -0.33
CA ALA A 52 7.43 -6.00 0.96
C ALA A 52 5.94 -5.67 0.88
N ILE A 53 5.58 -4.59 0.21
CA ILE A 53 4.18 -4.21 -0.01
C ILE A 53 3.45 -5.27 -0.83
N THR A 54 4.10 -5.81 -1.86
CA THR A 54 3.54 -6.90 -2.66
C THR A 54 3.25 -8.11 -1.79
N CYS A 55 4.18 -8.46 -0.90
CA CYS A 55 3.98 -9.57 0.04
C CYS A 55 2.81 -9.32 0.98
N TYR A 56 2.67 -8.09 1.49
CA TYR A 56 1.55 -7.72 2.33
C TYR A 56 0.22 -7.92 1.60
N VAL A 57 0.09 -7.36 0.41
CA VAL A 57 -1.16 -7.45 -0.36
C VAL A 57 -1.46 -8.90 -0.72
N ALA A 58 -0.44 -9.68 -1.07
CA ALA A 58 -0.60 -11.10 -1.39
C ALA A 58 -1.06 -11.94 -0.19
N SER A 59 -0.81 -11.47 1.04
CA SER A 59 -1.20 -12.18 2.26
C SER A 59 -2.67 -11.94 2.64
N LEU A 60 -3.35 -11.00 2.00
CA LEU A 60 -4.72 -10.64 2.35
C LEU A 60 -5.71 -11.69 1.83
N THR A 61 -6.71 -12.00 2.67
CA THR A 61 -7.84 -12.82 2.23
C THR A 61 -8.77 -11.98 1.36
N ASP A 62 -9.71 -12.62 0.64
CA ASP A 62 -10.70 -11.91 -0.15
C ASP A 62 -11.51 -10.93 0.69
N THR A 63 -11.90 -11.35 1.90
CA THR A 63 -12.65 -10.50 2.82
C THR A 63 -11.82 -9.30 3.26
N GLN A 64 -10.56 -9.52 3.62
CA GLN A 64 -9.67 -8.42 4.01
C GLN A 64 -9.43 -7.45 2.87
N THR A 65 -9.23 -7.97 1.66
CA THR A 65 -9.03 -7.17 0.46
C THR A 65 -10.24 -6.26 0.21
N THR A 66 -11.44 -6.81 0.30
CA THR A 66 -12.68 -6.06 0.09
C THR A 66 -12.85 -4.97 1.14
N LYS A 67 -12.60 -5.30 2.41
CA LYS A 67 -12.70 -4.32 3.50
C LYS A 67 -11.70 -3.20 3.35
N LEU A 68 -10.47 -3.53 3.00
CA LEU A 68 -9.40 -2.54 2.81
C LEU A 68 -9.73 -1.61 1.63
N HIS A 69 -10.18 -2.17 0.51
CA HIS A 69 -10.57 -1.40 -0.66
C HIS A 69 -11.68 -0.41 -0.32
N SER A 70 -12.69 -0.86 0.43
CA SER A 70 -13.79 -0.03 0.88
C SER A 70 -13.29 1.11 1.77
N LYS A 71 -12.39 0.80 2.70
CA LYS A 71 -11.81 1.79 3.61
C LYS A 71 -11.02 2.86 2.84
N LEU A 72 -10.22 2.45 1.87
CA LEU A 72 -9.43 3.39 1.07
C LEU A 72 -10.32 4.26 0.19
N ASN A 73 -11.39 3.69 -0.36
CA ASN A 73 -12.35 4.47 -1.14
C ASN A 73 -13.05 5.53 -0.30
N GLY A 74 -13.25 5.27 0.98
CA GLY A 74 -13.82 6.25 1.90
C GLY A 74 -12.89 7.43 2.19
N ILE A 75 -11.58 7.26 1.97
CA ILE A 75 -10.59 8.33 2.14
C ILE A 75 -10.49 9.18 0.87
N LEU A 76 -10.79 8.57 -0.26
CA LEU A 76 -10.78 9.23 -1.54
C LEU A 76 -12.02 10.09 -1.71
#